data_4d51865a26d59b70e18221428cfe6d57
#
_entry.id   4d51865a26d59b70e18221428cfe6d57
#
_cell.length_a   1.000
_cell.length_b   1.000
_cell.length_c   1.000
_cell.angle_alpha   90.00
_cell.angle_beta   90.00
_cell.angle_gamma   90.00
#
_symmetry.space_group_name_H-M   'P 1'
#
loop_
_entity.id
_entity.type
_entity.pdbx_description
1 polymer ?
#
loop_
_entity_poly.entity_id
_entity_poly.type
_entity_poly.pdbx_seq_one_letter_code
_entity_poly.pdbx_strand_id
1 'polypeptide(L)'
;MLCRTDHEKRRRKMEPYDQWLADNPTNRKALRLFGLAALVLLLLLLFNAWYVVHGTRYSEHAVTSAVTIELLRDDGSWEAAAPDRKFSAGSRVRLHVPVPAHNPAHQYTLAFTAIRAYTRVSWNGEVLAAYDESHVSRSHNFGSVPMLVEIPPKALGSSITIEEELTGHNPRPFLGDILIMPTKMSYTYYLQGEDLLFVIYHTLLMISLCAAAMLLFTRKNLMVKKGLAIALFVASFDLWSMGYHHMLGFWIKSPYLESLLEYGSLYFLPAPFLYYLYLSEKDGHRRKIYHILSLLFLALFAAALFLESLTLYTLDDILPLLHISILCAGPLVCWYQLRPLGKEKIWNVLARWGILISSGAAALVTAQYYFTSDPSLLHIRFMQALATWALLIFVLSITLSFCYQFLAQSAEAQQKKAALRLAYHDSLTGLLNHAGIFKAADKLDPKKPYSLLFMDLNGLKEVNDLQGHLSGDAFIKRMADILRSSAGDRTLCGRVGGDEFVILFPPEKAETLQPVMEKIQNKLASLQGQPHMPKDPSASFGWSIHTPSQNTSFEEHLKEADDRMYQAKEAYRKSHPLEAGRVFTREK
;
A
#
# COMPACT_ATOMS: atom_id res chain seq x y z
N MET A 1 9.09 9.25 -45.32
CA MET A 1 7.82 9.80 -44.79
C MET A 1 6.82 8.74 -44.33
N LEU A 2 6.78 7.54 -44.94
CA LEU A 2 5.83 6.45 -44.59
C LEU A 2 6.06 5.78 -43.20
N CYS A 3 7.29 5.77 -42.69
CA CYS A 3 7.60 5.14 -41.39
C CYS A 3 7.16 5.95 -40.15
N ARG A 4 6.95 7.27 -40.29
CA ARG A 4 6.47 8.14 -39.21
C ARG A 4 4.96 7.99 -38.93
N THR A 5 4.18 7.71 -39.95
CA THR A 5 2.71 7.58 -39.85
C THR A 5 2.26 6.30 -39.17
N ASP A 6 3.01 5.21 -39.30
CA ASP A 6 2.68 3.93 -38.63
C ASP A 6 3.00 3.95 -37.13
N HIS A 7 4.05 4.66 -36.73
CA HIS A 7 4.38 4.88 -35.32
C HIS A 7 3.33 5.75 -34.60
N GLU A 8 2.83 6.80 -35.29
CA GLU A 8 1.76 7.64 -34.74
C GLU A 8 0.41 6.92 -34.68
N LYS A 9 0.08 6.08 -35.67
CA LYS A 9 -1.14 5.24 -35.66
C LYS A 9 -1.07 4.15 -34.58
N ARG A 10 0.08 3.56 -34.32
CA ARG A 10 0.26 2.63 -33.19
C ARG A 10 0.15 3.35 -31.84
N ARG A 11 0.73 4.55 -31.68
CA ARG A 11 0.58 5.36 -30.46
C ARG A 11 -0.88 5.69 -30.14
N ARG A 12 -1.73 5.99 -31.11
CA ARG A 12 -3.15 6.30 -30.89
C ARG A 12 -4.00 5.09 -30.47
N LYS A 13 -3.51 3.86 -30.63
CA LYS A 13 -4.18 2.62 -30.22
C LYS A 13 -3.65 2.05 -28.89
N MET A 14 -2.58 2.60 -28.34
CA MET A 14 -2.05 2.17 -27.05
C MET A 14 -2.94 2.72 -25.92
N GLU A 15 -3.20 1.89 -24.91
CA GLU A 15 -3.85 2.40 -23.69
C GLU A 15 -2.95 3.50 -23.05
N PRO A 16 -3.54 4.48 -22.33
CA PRO A 16 -2.78 5.59 -21.72
C PRO A 16 -1.59 5.14 -20.87
N TYR A 17 -1.68 3.97 -20.27
CA TYR A 17 -0.62 3.35 -19.49
C TYR A 17 0.57 2.88 -20.34
N ASP A 18 0.29 2.26 -21.48
CA ASP A 18 1.33 1.79 -22.41
C ASP A 18 2.07 2.96 -23.06
N GLN A 19 1.35 4.07 -23.35
CA GLN A 19 1.97 5.33 -23.79
C GLN A 19 2.86 5.94 -22.71
N TRP A 20 2.39 5.98 -21.46
CA TRP A 20 3.15 6.49 -20.33
C TRP A 20 4.42 5.68 -20.06
N LEU A 21 4.36 4.34 -20.19
CA LEU A 21 5.53 3.47 -20.14
C LEU A 21 6.46 3.68 -21.33
N ALA A 22 5.92 3.95 -22.52
CA ALA A 22 6.70 4.19 -23.72
C ALA A 22 7.46 5.51 -23.67
N ASP A 23 6.85 6.54 -23.10
CA ASP A 23 7.35 7.91 -23.11
C ASP A 23 8.26 8.23 -21.91
N ASN A 24 8.29 7.38 -20.86
CA ASN A 24 9.12 7.63 -19.68
C ASN A 24 10.06 6.46 -19.34
N PRO A 25 11.34 6.54 -19.75
CA PRO A 25 12.31 5.47 -19.53
C PRO A 25 12.58 5.16 -18.04
N THR A 26 12.35 6.13 -17.14
CA THR A 26 12.51 5.95 -15.68
C THR A 26 11.43 4.99 -15.15
N ASN A 27 10.21 5.07 -15.67
CA ASN A 27 9.12 4.21 -15.23
C ASN A 27 9.28 2.77 -15.72
N ARG A 28 9.84 2.57 -16.93
CA ARG A 28 10.24 1.24 -17.42
C ARG A 28 11.33 0.61 -16.55
N LYS A 29 12.30 1.41 -16.08
CA LYS A 29 13.34 0.92 -15.16
C LYS A 29 12.74 0.56 -13.80
N ALA A 30 11.87 1.40 -13.24
CA ALA A 30 11.18 1.12 -11.98
C ALA A 30 10.34 -0.17 -12.07
N LEU A 31 9.60 -0.36 -13.16
CA LEU A 31 8.79 -1.57 -13.38
C LEU A 31 9.65 -2.83 -13.53
N ARG A 32 10.78 -2.73 -14.26
CA ARG A 32 11.74 -3.84 -14.38
C ARG A 32 12.41 -4.17 -13.05
N LEU A 33 12.81 -3.15 -12.26
CA LEU A 33 13.36 -3.33 -10.92
C LEU A 33 12.34 -3.97 -9.98
N PHE A 34 11.08 -3.58 -10.07
CA PHE A 34 10.00 -4.18 -9.28
C PHE A 34 9.73 -5.63 -9.69
N GLY A 35 9.69 -5.91 -10.99
CA GLY A 35 9.60 -7.28 -11.52
C GLY A 35 10.79 -8.15 -11.11
N LEU A 36 12.00 -7.58 -11.13
CA LEU A 36 13.22 -8.27 -10.68
C LEU A 36 13.16 -8.54 -9.16
N ALA A 37 12.75 -7.57 -8.35
CA ALA A 37 12.58 -7.75 -6.91
C ALA A 37 11.55 -8.84 -6.57
N ALA A 38 10.42 -8.87 -7.30
CA ALA A 38 9.41 -9.92 -7.16
C ALA A 38 9.95 -11.30 -7.57
N LEU A 39 10.76 -11.38 -8.65
CA LEU A 39 11.41 -12.61 -9.07
C LEU A 39 12.44 -13.08 -8.05
N VAL A 40 13.27 -12.17 -7.52
CA VAL A 40 14.25 -12.47 -6.47
C VAL A 40 13.54 -12.97 -5.20
N LEU A 41 12.46 -12.31 -4.79
CA LEU A 41 11.65 -12.75 -3.67
C LEU A 41 11.09 -14.16 -3.92
N LEU A 42 10.53 -14.42 -5.11
CA LEU A 42 10.04 -15.75 -5.48
C LEU A 42 11.15 -16.80 -5.44
N LEU A 43 12.34 -16.51 -5.95
CA LEU A 43 13.48 -17.43 -5.91
C LEU A 43 13.96 -17.69 -4.48
N LEU A 44 14.03 -16.65 -3.65
CA LEU A 44 14.35 -16.79 -2.22
C LEU A 44 13.30 -17.65 -1.51
N LEU A 45 12.04 -17.46 -1.84
CA LEU A 45 10.95 -18.26 -1.31
C LEU A 45 11.08 -19.73 -1.75
N LEU A 46 11.33 -20.02 -3.02
CA LEU A 46 11.55 -21.37 -3.53
C LEU A 46 12.80 -22.02 -2.91
N PHE A 47 13.86 -21.25 -2.71
CA PHE A 47 15.06 -21.72 -2.01
C PHE A 47 14.76 -22.09 -0.56
N ASN A 48 13.97 -21.27 0.14
CA ASN A 48 13.55 -21.58 1.50
C ASN A 48 12.70 -22.87 1.55
N ALA A 49 11.72 -23.03 0.63
CA ALA A 49 10.93 -24.25 0.55
C ALA A 49 11.83 -25.48 0.35
N TRP A 50 12.81 -25.37 -0.54
CA TRP A 50 13.81 -26.42 -0.74
C TRP A 50 14.64 -26.67 0.52
N TYR A 51 15.06 -25.59 1.21
CA TYR A 51 15.84 -25.68 2.46
C TYR A 51 15.02 -26.30 3.60
N VAL A 52 13.74 -25.95 3.76
CA VAL A 52 12.83 -26.57 4.76
C VAL A 52 12.68 -28.06 4.52
N VAL A 53 12.63 -28.49 3.24
CA VAL A 53 12.51 -29.92 2.89
C VAL A 53 13.83 -30.69 3.05
N HIS A 54 14.98 -30.06 2.75
CA HIS A 54 16.28 -30.73 2.66
C HIS A 54 17.31 -30.23 3.69
N GLY A 55 17.00 -29.16 4.44
CA GLY A 55 17.92 -28.54 5.40
C GLY A 55 18.25 -29.46 6.58
N THR A 56 19.31 -29.09 7.29
CA THR A 56 19.80 -29.80 8.46
C THR A 56 18.71 -29.92 9.51
N ARG A 57 18.19 -31.13 9.67
CA ARG A 57 17.30 -31.47 10.79
C ARG A 57 18.16 -31.55 12.04
N TYR A 58 17.72 -30.94 13.13
CA TYR A 58 18.30 -31.15 14.45
C TYR A 58 18.09 -32.60 14.96
N SER A 59 17.87 -33.55 14.04
CA SER A 59 17.65 -34.97 14.33
C SER A 59 18.79 -35.60 15.13
N GLU A 60 20.02 -35.05 15.01
CA GLU A 60 21.17 -35.49 15.82
C GLU A 60 21.01 -35.20 17.31
N HIS A 61 20.15 -34.26 17.68
CA HIS A 61 19.84 -33.87 19.05
C HIS A 61 18.48 -34.40 19.55
N ALA A 62 17.73 -35.10 18.68
CA ALA A 62 16.42 -35.61 19.02
C ALA A 62 16.51 -36.85 19.92
N VAL A 63 15.82 -36.80 21.04
CA VAL A 63 15.68 -37.89 21.97
C VAL A 63 14.26 -38.44 22.00
N THR A 64 13.37 -37.98 21.16
CA THR A 64 11.94 -38.28 21.10
C THR A 64 11.65 -39.78 21.06
N SER A 65 12.42 -40.56 20.32
CA SER A 65 12.24 -41.99 20.17
C SER A 65 12.58 -42.78 21.45
N ALA A 66 13.32 -42.16 22.38
CA ALA A 66 13.72 -42.77 23.65
C ALA A 66 12.84 -42.31 24.84
N VAL A 67 11.88 -41.40 24.59
CA VAL A 67 10.96 -40.89 25.62
C VAL A 67 9.92 -41.94 25.94
N THR A 68 9.71 -42.21 27.23
CA THR A 68 8.62 -43.04 27.71
C THR A 68 7.50 -42.18 28.29
N ILE A 69 6.26 -42.53 28.01
CA ILE A 69 5.07 -41.80 28.42
C ILE A 69 4.23 -42.63 29.35
N GLU A 70 3.82 -42.07 30.46
CA GLU A 70 2.91 -42.67 31.43
C GLU A 70 1.67 -41.77 31.57
N LEU A 71 0.51 -42.42 31.76
CA LEU A 71 -0.79 -41.77 32.01
C LEU A 71 -1.20 -42.03 33.44
N LEU A 72 -1.61 -40.98 34.16
CA LEU A 72 -2.21 -41.15 35.50
C LEU A 72 -3.63 -41.67 35.37
N ARG A 73 -3.92 -42.81 36.04
CA ARG A 73 -5.26 -43.39 36.16
C ARG A 73 -6.05 -42.79 37.33
N ASP A 74 -7.34 -42.98 37.32
CA ASP A 74 -8.26 -42.52 38.39
C ASP A 74 -7.91 -43.11 39.76
N ASP A 75 -7.26 -44.28 39.78
CA ASP A 75 -6.80 -44.96 41.02
C ASP A 75 -5.47 -44.39 41.56
N GLY A 76 -4.91 -43.39 40.91
CA GLY A 76 -3.64 -42.78 41.26
C GLY A 76 -2.39 -43.53 40.79
N SER A 77 -2.56 -44.62 40.03
CA SER A 77 -1.44 -45.37 39.44
C SER A 77 -1.02 -44.78 38.07
N TRP A 78 0.29 -44.93 37.74
CA TRP A 78 0.83 -44.57 36.44
C TRP A 78 0.85 -45.80 35.53
N GLU A 79 0.31 -45.65 34.31
CA GLU A 79 0.30 -46.68 33.26
C GLU A 79 1.09 -46.22 32.06
N ALA A 80 1.95 -47.08 31.51
CA ALA A 80 2.66 -46.81 30.28
C ALA A 80 1.67 -46.57 29.13
N ALA A 81 1.87 -45.48 28.39
CA ALA A 81 1.05 -45.07 27.26
C ALA A 81 1.87 -45.04 25.97
N ALA A 82 1.24 -45.41 24.86
CA ALA A 82 1.87 -45.28 23.56
C ALA A 82 1.97 -43.81 23.12
N PRO A 83 3.05 -43.39 22.45
CA PRO A 83 3.25 -42.01 22.04
C PRO A 83 2.18 -41.46 21.08
N ASP A 84 1.53 -42.35 20.32
CA ASP A 84 0.47 -42.05 19.35
C ASP A 84 -0.94 -42.04 19.96
N ARG A 85 -1.06 -42.37 21.25
CA ARG A 85 -2.35 -42.38 21.96
C ARG A 85 -2.94 -40.96 22.00
N LYS A 86 -4.25 -40.87 21.73
CA LYS A 86 -5.03 -39.64 21.98
C LYS A 86 -5.42 -39.58 23.45
N PHE A 87 -5.21 -38.43 24.05
CA PHE A 87 -5.57 -38.16 25.43
C PHE A 87 -6.85 -37.31 25.50
N SER A 88 -7.53 -37.29 26.61
CA SER A 88 -8.66 -36.41 26.90
C SER A 88 -8.19 -35.15 27.64
N ALA A 89 -8.99 -34.08 27.58
CA ALA A 89 -8.75 -32.92 28.43
C ALA A 89 -8.79 -33.30 29.90
N GLY A 90 -7.93 -32.73 30.72
CA GLY A 90 -7.73 -33.08 32.13
C GLY A 90 -6.85 -34.31 32.37
N SER A 91 -6.41 -35.03 31.32
CA SER A 91 -5.44 -36.12 31.48
C SER A 91 -4.12 -35.58 32.02
N ARG A 92 -3.53 -36.29 33.00
CA ARG A 92 -2.18 -36.03 33.49
C ARG A 92 -1.24 -37.07 32.92
N VAL A 93 -0.19 -36.58 32.25
CA VAL A 93 0.82 -37.46 31.63
C VAL A 93 2.19 -37.14 32.21
N ARG A 94 3.05 -38.16 32.25
CA ARG A 94 4.44 -38.02 32.66
C ARG A 94 5.33 -38.55 31.55
N LEU A 95 6.29 -37.76 31.14
CA LEU A 95 7.29 -38.11 30.13
C LEU A 95 8.65 -38.26 30.83
N HIS A 96 9.28 -39.39 30.62
CA HIS A 96 10.67 -39.58 31.05
C HIS A 96 11.59 -39.40 29.86
N VAL A 97 12.37 -38.33 29.90
CA VAL A 97 13.27 -37.91 28.83
C VAL A 97 14.70 -38.32 29.22
N PRO A 98 15.30 -39.32 28.56
CA PRO A 98 16.68 -39.71 28.85
C PRO A 98 17.62 -38.61 28.38
N VAL A 99 18.53 -38.20 29.27
CA VAL A 99 19.58 -37.21 28.99
C VAL A 99 20.86 -37.95 28.64
N PRO A 100 21.35 -37.82 27.40
CA PRO A 100 22.61 -38.50 27.03
C PRO A 100 23.78 -38.04 27.90
N ALA A 101 24.76 -38.91 28.06
CA ALA A 101 26.02 -38.58 28.75
C ALA A 101 26.91 -37.72 27.83
N HIS A 102 26.73 -36.41 27.92
CA HIS A 102 27.49 -35.43 27.17
C HIS A 102 28.68 -34.86 27.97
N ASN A 103 29.55 -34.12 27.31
CA ASN A 103 30.68 -33.48 27.97
C ASN A 103 30.17 -32.42 28.99
N PRO A 104 30.46 -32.61 30.30
CA PRO A 104 29.95 -31.72 31.34
C PRO A 104 30.56 -30.30 31.31
N ALA A 105 31.59 -30.07 30.49
CA ALA A 105 32.13 -28.72 30.26
C ALA A 105 31.23 -27.81 29.40
N HIS A 106 30.19 -28.37 28.77
CA HIS A 106 29.23 -27.64 27.98
C HIS A 106 27.90 -27.56 28.71
N GLN A 107 27.21 -26.44 28.58
CA GLN A 107 25.83 -26.29 29.01
C GLN A 107 24.90 -26.85 27.95
N TYR A 108 23.87 -27.58 28.37
CA TYR A 108 22.84 -28.16 27.49
C TYR A 108 21.45 -27.67 27.87
N THR A 109 20.57 -27.61 26.88
CA THR A 109 19.17 -27.21 27.00
C THR A 109 18.29 -28.31 26.47
N LEU A 110 17.28 -28.68 27.26
CA LEU A 110 16.14 -29.48 26.84
C LEU A 110 15.17 -28.53 26.14
N ALA A 111 14.84 -28.82 24.88
CA ALA A 111 13.92 -28.04 24.07
C ALA A 111 12.76 -28.90 23.56
N PHE A 112 11.54 -28.46 23.79
CA PHE A 112 10.32 -29.10 23.31
C PHE A 112 9.20 -28.06 23.27
N THR A 113 8.07 -28.37 22.60
CA THR A 113 6.90 -27.51 22.58
C THR A 113 5.76 -28.21 23.31
N ALA A 114 5.36 -27.66 24.46
CA ALA A 114 4.15 -28.09 25.18
C ALA A 114 2.90 -27.52 24.49
N ILE A 115 1.88 -28.36 24.31
CA ILE A 115 0.65 -27.94 23.64
C ILE A 115 -0.49 -27.97 24.63
N ARG A 116 -1.03 -26.79 24.98
CA ARG A 116 -2.23 -26.67 25.83
C ARG A 116 -2.13 -27.54 27.09
N ALA A 117 -1.00 -27.41 27.78
CA ALA A 117 -0.73 -28.18 28.97
C ALA A 117 -0.08 -27.34 30.07
N TYR A 118 -0.52 -27.55 31.31
CA TYR A 118 0.29 -27.14 32.46
C TYR A 118 1.49 -28.09 32.51
N THR A 119 2.67 -27.53 32.41
CA THR A 119 3.89 -28.29 32.24
C THR A 119 4.84 -28.06 33.42
N ARG A 120 5.36 -29.11 34.01
CA ARG A 120 6.38 -29.06 35.05
C ARG A 120 7.55 -29.96 34.65
N VAL A 121 8.73 -29.38 34.58
CA VAL A 121 9.97 -30.10 34.27
C VAL A 121 10.77 -30.23 35.55
N SER A 122 11.14 -31.46 35.91
CA SER A 122 11.86 -31.76 37.16
C SER A 122 12.97 -32.79 36.96
N TRP A 123 13.97 -32.72 37.81
CA TRP A 123 15.04 -33.69 37.91
C TRP A 123 15.26 -34.06 39.37
N ASN A 124 15.21 -35.35 39.71
CA ASN A 124 15.32 -35.86 41.08
C ASN A 124 14.44 -35.14 42.13
N GLY A 125 13.24 -34.69 41.70
CA GLY A 125 12.30 -33.95 42.54
C GLY A 125 12.58 -32.44 42.62
N GLU A 126 13.67 -31.94 42.09
CA GLU A 126 13.93 -30.50 41.93
C GLU A 126 13.24 -29.98 40.68
N VAL A 127 12.45 -28.91 40.81
CA VAL A 127 11.75 -28.27 39.67
C VAL A 127 12.75 -27.40 38.92
N LEU A 128 13.00 -27.73 37.66
CA LEU A 128 13.87 -26.99 36.76
C LEU A 128 13.12 -25.84 36.04
N ALA A 129 11.87 -26.13 35.65
CA ALA A 129 10.97 -25.16 35.05
C ALA A 129 9.54 -25.57 35.29
N ALA A 130 8.63 -24.62 35.42
CA ALA A 130 7.20 -24.88 35.49
C ALA A 130 6.46 -23.82 34.69
N TYR A 131 5.40 -24.25 34.02
CA TYR A 131 4.42 -23.43 33.38
C TYR A 131 3.05 -23.86 33.88
N ASP A 132 2.56 -23.16 34.90
CA ASP A 132 1.34 -23.50 35.66
C ASP A 132 0.33 -22.35 35.64
N GLU A 133 -0.76 -22.48 36.39
CA GLU A 133 -1.83 -21.48 36.48
C GLU A 133 -1.35 -20.07 36.82
N SER A 134 -0.21 -19.90 37.52
CA SER A 134 0.33 -18.60 37.88
C SER A 134 0.85 -17.81 36.67
N HIS A 135 1.18 -18.51 35.58
CA HIS A 135 1.68 -17.95 34.34
C HIS A 135 0.57 -17.66 33.33
N VAL A 136 -0.67 -18.04 33.65
CA VAL A 136 -1.82 -17.96 32.76
C VAL A 136 -2.70 -16.81 33.20
N SER A 137 -3.05 -15.94 32.29
CA SER A 137 -4.11 -14.97 32.54
C SER A 137 -5.47 -15.71 32.60
N ARG A 138 -6.50 -15.01 33.01
CA ARG A 138 -7.85 -15.52 33.31
C ARG A 138 -8.49 -16.47 32.30
N SER A 139 -8.03 -16.49 31.05
CA SER A 139 -8.40 -17.49 30.04
C SER A 139 -7.40 -18.66 30.12
N HIS A 140 -7.87 -19.86 30.32
CA HIS A 140 -7.05 -21.09 30.42
C HIS A 140 -6.40 -21.51 29.08
N ASN A 141 -6.25 -20.60 28.13
CA ASN A 141 -5.65 -20.88 26.84
C ASN A 141 -4.17 -20.51 26.82
N PHE A 142 -3.32 -21.48 26.57
CA PHE A 142 -1.87 -21.32 26.50
C PHE A 142 -1.32 -21.47 25.09
N GLY A 143 -2.15 -21.90 24.12
CA GLY A 143 -1.65 -22.26 22.80
C GLY A 143 -0.57 -23.34 22.87
N SER A 144 0.48 -23.16 22.05
CA SER A 144 1.69 -23.99 22.08
C SER A 144 2.82 -23.17 22.71
N VAL A 145 3.47 -23.72 23.73
CA VAL A 145 4.54 -23.06 24.50
C VAL A 145 5.87 -23.73 24.21
N PRO A 146 6.81 -23.05 23.53
CA PRO A 146 8.18 -23.55 23.41
C PRO A 146 8.87 -23.50 24.78
N MET A 147 9.28 -24.65 25.26
CA MET A 147 10.01 -24.80 26.53
C MET A 147 11.49 -24.97 26.24
N LEU A 148 12.31 -24.09 26.82
CA LEU A 148 13.76 -24.17 26.82
C LEU A 148 14.23 -24.28 28.27
N VAL A 149 14.64 -25.47 28.68
CA VAL A 149 14.99 -25.75 30.06
C VAL A 149 16.49 -26.08 30.15
N GLU A 150 17.23 -25.31 30.89
CA GLU A 150 18.65 -25.59 31.13
C GLU A 150 18.84 -26.89 31.93
N ILE A 151 19.66 -27.77 31.41
CA ILE A 151 19.94 -29.07 32.03
C ILE A 151 21.09 -28.90 33.02
N PRO A 152 20.87 -29.20 34.31
CA PRO A 152 21.98 -29.20 35.28
C PRO A 152 23.06 -30.19 34.87
N PRO A 153 24.36 -29.86 34.99
CA PRO A 153 25.46 -30.77 34.60
C PRO A 153 25.39 -32.13 35.28
N LYS A 154 24.84 -32.17 36.49
CA LYS A 154 24.62 -33.42 37.24
C LYS A 154 23.54 -34.32 36.67
N ALA A 155 22.65 -33.81 35.83
CA ALA A 155 21.57 -34.57 35.19
C ALA A 155 22.04 -35.28 33.91
N LEU A 156 23.25 -35.01 33.42
CA LEU A 156 23.80 -35.71 32.26
C LEU A 156 23.97 -37.22 32.56
N GLY A 157 23.47 -38.05 31.64
CA GLY A 157 23.45 -39.51 31.82
C GLY A 157 22.33 -40.03 32.71
N SER A 158 21.36 -39.20 33.10
CA SER A 158 20.16 -39.56 33.87
C SER A 158 18.87 -39.30 33.08
N SER A 159 17.75 -39.18 33.74
CA SER A 159 16.45 -38.87 33.11
C SER A 159 15.84 -37.63 33.74
N ILE A 160 15.28 -36.74 32.90
CA ILE A 160 14.45 -35.59 33.29
C ILE A 160 12.99 -36.03 33.16
N THR A 161 12.18 -35.58 34.10
CA THR A 161 10.73 -35.86 34.10
C THR A 161 9.97 -34.59 33.70
N ILE A 162 9.08 -34.73 32.71
CA ILE A 162 8.14 -33.68 32.32
C ILE A 162 6.74 -34.20 32.73
N GLU A 163 6.07 -33.47 33.59
CA GLU A 163 4.68 -33.73 33.97
C GLU A 163 3.77 -32.70 33.31
N GLU A 164 2.71 -33.17 32.68
CA GLU A 164 1.77 -32.30 31.98
C GLU A 164 0.34 -32.62 32.36
N GLU A 165 -0.44 -31.60 32.62
CA GLU A 165 -1.90 -31.68 32.69
C GLU A 165 -2.46 -31.07 31.40
N LEU A 166 -3.01 -31.96 30.58
CA LEU A 166 -3.44 -31.62 29.21
C LEU A 166 -4.77 -30.87 29.25
N THR A 167 -4.87 -29.76 28.53
CA THR A 167 -6.08 -28.93 28.42
C THR A 167 -6.55 -28.87 26.94
N GLY A 168 -7.83 -28.56 26.71
CA GLY A 168 -8.36 -28.36 25.36
C GLY A 168 -8.78 -29.61 24.59
N HIS A 169 -9.13 -29.48 23.32
CA HIS A 169 -9.62 -30.57 22.48
C HIS A 169 -8.48 -31.30 21.77
N ASN A 170 -8.50 -32.64 21.74
CA ASN A 170 -7.45 -33.50 21.18
C ASN A 170 -6.03 -33.18 21.71
N PRO A 171 -5.84 -33.15 23.03
CA PRO A 171 -4.56 -32.80 23.61
C PRO A 171 -3.48 -33.82 23.30
N ARG A 172 -2.25 -33.34 23.07
CA ARG A 172 -1.04 -34.16 22.95
C ARG A 172 0.01 -33.59 23.90
N PRO A 173 0.86 -34.46 24.50
CA PRO A 173 1.82 -33.98 25.50
C PRO A 173 2.93 -33.12 24.91
N PHE A 174 3.24 -33.20 23.61
CA PHE A 174 4.20 -32.34 22.93
C PHE A 174 3.99 -32.34 21.43
N LEU A 175 4.51 -31.32 20.77
CA LEU A 175 4.54 -31.21 19.31
C LEU A 175 6.00 -31.23 18.84
N GLY A 176 6.27 -32.03 17.81
CA GLY A 176 7.59 -32.12 17.21
C GLY A 176 8.56 -32.99 17.97
N ASP A 177 9.84 -32.71 17.84
CA ASP A 177 10.90 -33.46 18.50
C ASP A 177 11.23 -32.88 19.87
N ILE A 178 11.52 -33.74 20.83
CA ILE A 178 12.15 -33.38 22.10
C ILE A 178 13.66 -33.42 21.85
N LEU A 179 14.32 -32.27 22.01
CA LEU A 179 15.72 -32.10 21.66
C LEU A 179 16.56 -31.83 22.90
N ILE A 180 17.77 -32.39 22.95
CA ILE A 180 18.81 -32.00 23.90
C ILE A 180 20.00 -31.46 23.12
N MET A 181 20.23 -30.16 23.24
CA MET A 181 21.21 -29.47 22.44
C MET A 181 22.12 -28.55 23.29
N PRO A 182 23.32 -28.18 22.82
CA PRO A 182 24.13 -27.16 23.47
C PRO A 182 23.33 -25.84 23.64
N THR A 183 23.37 -25.22 24.80
CA THR A 183 22.57 -24.01 25.13
C THR A 183 22.81 -22.88 24.14
N LYS A 184 23.99 -22.77 23.54
CA LYS A 184 24.27 -21.78 22.48
C LYS A 184 23.41 -21.96 21.24
N MET A 185 22.90 -23.17 21.00
CA MET A 185 22.04 -23.51 19.86
C MET A 185 20.54 -23.42 20.19
N SER A 186 20.16 -23.25 21.46
CA SER A 186 18.76 -23.27 21.87
C SER A 186 17.93 -22.14 21.24
N TYR A 187 18.54 -20.99 20.95
CA TYR A 187 17.87 -19.90 20.24
C TYR A 187 17.50 -20.26 18.80
N THR A 188 18.26 -21.15 18.14
CA THR A 188 17.95 -21.61 16.80
C THR A 188 16.77 -22.58 16.77
N TYR A 189 16.38 -23.14 17.92
CA TYR A 189 15.18 -23.96 18.04
C TYR A 189 13.92 -23.21 17.68
N TYR A 190 13.76 -21.96 18.11
CA TYR A 190 12.62 -21.11 17.72
C TYR A 190 12.55 -20.88 16.23
N LEU A 191 13.70 -20.79 15.57
CA LEU A 191 13.75 -20.55 14.14
C LEU A 191 13.58 -21.84 13.33
N GLN A 192 13.91 -23.00 13.89
CA GLN A 192 13.77 -24.35 13.28
C GLN A 192 14.19 -24.44 11.79
N GLY A 193 15.18 -23.65 11.38
CA GLY A 193 15.60 -23.54 9.98
C GLY A 193 14.78 -22.54 9.16
N GLU A 194 13.93 -21.75 9.79
CA GLU A 194 13.08 -20.73 9.13
C GLU A 194 13.64 -19.30 9.24
N ASP A 195 14.97 -19.16 9.40
CA ASP A 195 15.66 -17.87 9.56
C ASP A 195 15.26 -16.84 8.50
N LEU A 196 15.11 -17.30 7.24
CA LEU A 196 14.72 -16.43 6.14
C LEU A 196 13.25 -15.97 6.27
N LEU A 197 12.34 -16.84 6.65
CA LEU A 197 10.93 -16.48 6.90
C LEU A 197 10.80 -15.52 8.06
N PHE A 198 11.59 -15.71 9.12
CA PHE A 198 11.67 -14.77 10.25
C PHE A 198 11.99 -13.35 9.77
N VAL A 199 13.04 -13.18 8.97
CA VAL A 199 13.43 -11.87 8.43
C VAL A 199 12.34 -11.30 7.52
N ILE A 200 11.75 -12.13 6.66
CA ILE A 200 10.70 -11.71 5.71
C ILE A 200 9.47 -11.20 6.48
N TYR A 201 8.92 -11.97 7.41
CA TYR A 201 7.72 -11.57 8.15
C TYR A 201 7.94 -10.32 8.99
N HIS A 202 9.06 -10.22 9.72
CA HIS A 202 9.35 -9.01 10.49
C HIS A 202 9.47 -7.77 9.59
N THR A 203 10.12 -7.91 8.44
CA THR A 203 10.27 -6.81 7.48
C THR A 203 8.91 -6.40 6.88
N LEU A 204 8.09 -7.36 6.47
CA LEU A 204 6.75 -7.11 5.92
C LEU A 204 5.83 -6.48 6.97
N LEU A 205 5.85 -6.97 8.22
CA LEU A 205 5.08 -6.41 9.31
C LEU A 205 5.45 -4.94 9.56
N MET A 206 6.73 -4.63 9.65
CA MET A 206 7.19 -3.25 9.86
C MET A 206 6.79 -2.33 8.70
N ILE A 207 6.95 -2.79 7.45
CA ILE A 207 6.54 -2.02 6.26
C ILE A 207 5.03 -1.81 6.26
N SER A 208 4.23 -2.83 6.55
CA SER A 208 2.76 -2.74 6.52
C SER A 208 2.22 -1.83 7.63
N LEU A 209 2.79 -1.89 8.84
CA LEU A 209 2.42 -1.00 9.95
C LEU A 209 2.80 0.46 9.64
N CYS A 210 4.00 0.72 9.11
CA CYS A 210 4.40 2.05 8.68
C CYS A 210 3.48 2.58 7.57
N ALA A 211 3.16 1.75 6.56
CA ALA A 211 2.24 2.11 5.49
C ALA A 211 0.84 2.41 6.04
N ALA A 212 0.31 1.58 6.94
CA ALA A 212 -0.98 1.80 7.58
C ALA A 212 -1.00 3.13 8.36
N ALA A 213 0.04 3.41 9.14
CA ALA A 213 0.16 4.66 9.89
C ALA A 213 0.17 5.89 8.96
N MET A 214 0.98 5.89 7.90
CA MET A 214 1.01 6.97 6.92
C MET A 214 -0.34 7.18 6.22
N LEU A 215 -1.03 6.09 5.86
CA LEU A 215 -2.29 6.14 5.14
C LEU A 215 -3.47 6.60 6.02
N LEU A 216 -3.39 6.42 7.34
CA LEU A 216 -4.39 6.94 8.28
C LEU A 216 -4.52 8.47 8.24
N PHE A 217 -3.44 9.19 7.99
CA PHE A 217 -3.45 10.65 7.90
C PHE A 217 -4.02 11.19 6.58
N THR A 218 -4.13 10.36 5.54
CA THR A 218 -4.49 10.77 4.17
C THR A 218 -5.81 10.18 3.66
N ARG A 219 -6.74 9.84 4.53
CA ARG A 219 -7.96 9.02 4.29
C ARG A 219 -8.93 9.47 3.18
N LYS A 220 -8.80 10.66 2.61
CA LYS A 220 -9.80 11.23 1.69
C LYS A 220 -9.87 10.56 0.30
N ASN A 221 -8.84 9.85 -0.13
CA ASN A 221 -8.74 9.27 -1.47
C ASN A 221 -9.09 7.78 -1.46
N LEU A 222 -9.82 7.30 -2.50
CA LEU A 222 -10.18 5.88 -2.67
C LEU A 222 -8.94 4.96 -2.71
N MET A 223 -7.85 5.39 -3.36
CA MET A 223 -6.61 4.60 -3.42
C MET A 223 -5.94 4.48 -2.05
N VAL A 224 -6.00 5.53 -1.25
CA VAL A 224 -5.51 5.49 0.14
C VAL A 224 -6.30 4.49 0.97
N LYS A 225 -7.63 4.46 0.83
CA LYS A 225 -8.48 3.46 1.52
C LYS A 225 -8.15 2.03 1.10
N LYS A 226 -7.89 1.79 -0.21
CA LYS A 226 -7.44 0.48 -0.71
C LYS A 226 -6.08 0.10 -0.14
N GLY A 227 -5.13 1.03 -0.14
CA GLY A 227 -3.79 0.82 0.42
C GLY A 227 -3.84 0.49 1.91
N LEU A 228 -4.68 1.19 2.69
CA LEU A 228 -4.89 0.91 4.10
C LEU A 228 -5.47 -0.49 4.33
N ALA A 229 -6.46 -0.89 3.54
CA ALA A 229 -7.05 -2.22 3.63
C ALA A 229 -6.01 -3.33 3.35
N ILE A 230 -5.14 -3.14 2.34
CA ILE A 230 -4.04 -4.08 2.05
C ILE A 230 -3.01 -4.08 3.19
N ALA A 231 -2.61 -2.91 3.69
CA ALA A 231 -1.63 -2.83 4.77
C ALA A 231 -2.13 -3.53 6.04
N LEU A 232 -3.40 -3.36 6.41
CA LEU A 232 -4.02 -4.07 7.53
C LEU A 232 -4.11 -5.57 7.28
N PHE A 233 -4.45 -5.99 6.06
CA PHE A 233 -4.47 -7.40 5.68
C PHE A 233 -3.08 -8.03 5.78
N VAL A 234 -2.04 -7.38 5.25
CA VAL A 234 -0.66 -7.88 5.31
C VAL A 234 -0.17 -7.94 6.75
N ALA A 235 -0.41 -6.90 7.55
CA ALA A 235 -0.03 -6.89 8.97
C ALA A 235 -0.72 -8.02 9.76
N SER A 236 -2.01 -8.28 9.49
CA SER A 236 -2.73 -9.39 10.14
C SER A 236 -2.18 -10.74 9.73
N PHE A 237 -1.85 -10.90 8.45
CA PHE A 237 -1.23 -12.11 7.93
C PHE A 237 0.14 -12.36 8.56
N ASP A 238 0.98 -11.33 8.64
CA ASP A 238 2.32 -11.45 9.21
C ASP A 238 2.26 -11.79 10.71
N LEU A 239 1.36 -11.14 11.47
CA LEU A 239 1.16 -11.44 12.88
C LEU A 239 0.68 -12.88 13.11
N TRP A 240 -0.29 -13.34 12.30
CA TRP A 240 -0.73 -14.71 12.34
C TRP A 240 0.41 -15.69 12.03
N SER A 241 1.14 -15.46 10.93
CA SER A 241 2.24 -16.32 10.53
C SER A 241 3.36 -16.38 11.57
N MET A 242 3.70 -15.23 12.16
CA MET A 242 4.71 -15.16 13.22
C MET A 242 4.27 -15.93 14.48
N GLY A 243 2.99 -15.84 14.87
CA GLY A 243 2.45 -16.62 15.97
C GLY A 243 2.48 -18.11 15.66
N TYR A 244 1.97 -18.48 14.48
CA TYR A 244 1.90 -19.87 14.02
C TYR A 244 3.26 -20.57 13.96
N HIS A 245 4.34 -19.84 13.63
CA HIS A 245 5.72 -20.31 13.64
C HIS A 245 6.46 -20.04 14.96
N HIS A 246 5.74 -19.62 16.01
CA HIS A 246 6.31 -19.27 17.33
C HIS A 246 7.39 -18.17 17.31
N MET A 247 7.43 -17.38 16.24
CA MET A 247 8.42 -16.30 16.08
C MET A 247 8.13 -15.08 16.98
N LEU A 248 6.87 -14.92 17.41
CA LEU A 248 6.49 -13.86 18.36
C LEU A 248 7.14 -14.05 19.74
N GLY A 249 7.45 -15.29 20.12
CA GLY A 249 8.13 -15.62 21.39
C GLY A 249 9.49 -14.94 21.59
N PHE A 250 10.16 -14.46 20.51
CA PHE A 250 11.35 -13.60 20.62
C PHE A 250 11.06 -12.25 21.29
N TRP A 251 9.87 -11.70 21.06
CA TRP A 251 9.49 -10.35 21.50
C TRP A 251 8.54 -10.39 22.68
N ILE A 252 7.66 -11.38 22.70
CA ILE A 252 6.55 -11.48 23.64
C ILE A 252 6.76 -12.71 24.49
N LYS A 253 7.11 -12.50 25.76
CA LYS A 253 7.33 -13.60 26.71
C LYS A 253 6.05 -14.10 27.40
N SER A 254 4.89 -13.65 26.94
CA SER A 254 3.60 -14.08 27.43
C SER A 254 2.94 -14.99 26.39
N PRO A 255 2.82 -16.29 26.62
CA PRO A 255 2.16 -17.22 25.71
C PRO A 255 0.71 -16.86 25.44
N TYR A 256 0.03 -16.26 26.42
CA TYR A 256 -1.31 -15.74 26.23
C TYR A 256 -1.36 -14.61 25.20
N LEU A 257 -0.46 -13.64 25.29
CA LEU A 257 -0.39 -12.54 24.31
C LEU A 257 0.03 -13.05 22.92
N GLU A 258 0.92 -14.04 22.86
CA GLU A 258 1.31 -14.69 21.62
C GLU A 258 0.10 -15.35 20.96
N SER A 259 -0.65 -16.19 21.70
CA SER A 259 -1.89 -16.83 21.25
C SER A 259 -2.98 -15.82 20.87
N LEU A 260 -3.15 -14.77 21.67
CA LEU A 260 -4.12 -13.71 21.38
C LEU A 260 -3.80 -12.97 20.06
N LEU A 261 -2.53 -12.69 19.80
CA LEU A 261 -2.09 -12.06 18.56
C LEU A 261 -2.21 -13.01 17.37
N GLU A 262 -1.83 -14.26 17.53
CA GLU A 262 -1.95 -15.30 16.50
C GLU A 262 -3.41 -15.48 16.07
N TYR A 263 -4.27 -15.91 16.97
CA TYR A 263 -5.68 -16.17 16.64
C TYR A 263 -6.45 -14.88 16.37
N GLY A 264 -6.21 -13.80 17.13
CA GLY A 264 -6.86 -12.52 16.90
C GLY A 264 -6.59 -11.96 15.52
N SER A 265 -5.34 -12.04 15.05
CA SER A 265 -4.98 -11.61 13.69
C SER A 265 -5.61 -12.52 12.62
N LEU A 266 -5.73 -13.84 12.86
CA LEU A 266 -6.41 -14.78 11.97
C LEU A 266 -7.91 -14.46 11.81
N TYR A 267 -8.61 -14.15 12.92
CA TYR A 267 -10.02 -13.75 12.89
C TYR A 267 -10.21 -12.41 12.17
N PHE A 268 -9.28 -11.47 12.32
CA PHE A 268 -9.35 -10.16 11.67
C PHE A 268 -9.03 -10.21 10.17
N LEU A 269 -8.18 -11.15 9.74
CA LEU A 269 -7.62 -11.25 8.38
C LEU A 269 -8.66 -11.14 7.24
N PRO A 270 -9.83 -11.81 7.26
CA PRO A 270 -10.78 -11.76 6.16
C PRO A 270 -11.44 -10.38 5.97
N ALA A 271 -11.62 -9.62 7.06
CA ALA A 271 -12.35 -8.35 7.03
C ALA A 271 -11.67 -7.28 6.16
N PRO A 272 -10.37 -6.92 6.33
CA PRO A 272 -9.69 -5.95 5.47
C PRO A 272 -9.53 -6.44 4.04
N PHE A 273 -9.37 -7.74 3.80
CA PHE A 273 -9.34 -8.31 2.46
C PHE A 273 -10.67 -8.10 1.70
N LEU A 274 -11.78 -8.46 2.32
CA LEU A 274 -13.12 -8.28 1.73
C LEU A 274 -13.46 -6.80 1.56
N TYR A 275 -12.99 -5.94 2.46
CA TYR A 275 -13.12 -4.49 2.31
C TYR A 275 -12.31 -3.95 1.13
N TYR A 276 -11.11 -4.47 0.86
CA TYR A 276 -10.36 -4.17 -0.36
C TYR A 276 -11.13 -4.58 -1.62
N LEU A 277 -11.74 -5.77 -1.65
CA LEU A 277 -12.58 -6.22 -2.76
C LEU A 277 -13.79 -5.29 -2.94
N TYR A 278 -14.48 -4.92 -1.86
CA TYR A 278 -15.56 -3.93 -1.87
C TYR A 278 -15.14 -2.60 -2.53
N LEU A 279 -13.97 -2.08 -2.17
CA LEU A 279 -13.46 -0.83 -2.73
C LEU A 279 -13.01 -0.97 -4.20
N SER A 280 -12.71 -2.18 -4.64
CA SER A 280 -12.18 -2.47 -5.98
C SER A 280 -13.26 -2.88 -6.99
N GLU A 281 -14.40 -3.38 -6.50
CA GLU A 281 -15.50 -3.87 -7.33
C GLU A 281 -16.34 -2.72 -7.90
N LYS A 282 -16.71 -2.83 -9.18
CA LYS A 282 -17.54 -1.85 -9.90
C LYS A 282 -19.02 -2.25 -9.93
N ASP A 283 -19.30 -3.55 -9.94
CA ASP A 283 -20.66 -4.06 -9.94
C ASP A 283 -21.33 -3.81 -8.58
N GLY A 284 -22.48 -3.17 -8.60
CA GLY A 284 -23.19 -2.75 -7.40
C GLY A 284 -23.67 -3.91 -6.52
N HIS A 285 -24.04 -5.06 -7.12
CA HIS A 285 -24.49 -6.23 -6.37
C HIS A 285 -23.31 -6.93 -5.66
N ARG A 286 -22.25 -7.25 -6.39
CA ARG A 286 -21.02 -7.86 -5.84
C ARG A 286 -20.39 -6.98 -4.76
N ARG A 287 -20.36 -5.68 -5.01
CA ARG A 287 -19.86 -4.67 -4.08
C ARG A 287 -20.61 -4.70 -2.75
N LYS A 288 -21.95 -4.79 -2.76
CA LYS A 288 -22.77 -4.91 -1.55
C LYS A 288 -22.43 -6.19 -0.79
N ILE A 289 -22.28 -7.31 -1.49
CA ILE A 289 -21.96 -8.60 -0.89
C ILE A 289 -20.59 -8.56 -0.20
N TYR A 290 -19.55 -8.04 -0.86
CA TYR A 290 -18.23 -7.91 -0.24
C TYR A 290 -18.26 -7.01 1.00
N HIS A 291 -19.06 -5.94 0.97
CA HIS A 291 -19.22 -5.08 2.14
C HIS A 291 -19.90 -5.79 3.31
N ILE A 292 -20.99 -6.49 3.05
CA ILE A 292 -21.71 -7.27 4.08
C ILE A 292 -20.79 -8.34 4.67
N LEU A 293 -20.10 -9.11 3.83
CA LEU A 293 -19.15 -10.13 4.29
C LEU A 293 -18.02 -9.53 5.14
N SER A 294 -17.46 -8.38 4.72
CA SER A 294 -16.43 -7.68 5.51
C SER A 294 -16.94 -7.30 6.91
N LEU A 295 -18.16 -6.78 6.99
CA LEU A 295 -18.78 -6.42 8.27
C LEU A 295 -19.09 -7.64 9.13
N LEU A 296 -19.55 -8.74 8.53
CA LEU A 296 -19.80 -10.00 9.25
C LEU A 296 -18.52 -10.59 9.86
N PHE A 297 -17.40 -10.61 9.12
CA PHE A 297 -16.12 -11.06 9.68
C PHE A 297 -15.59 -10.11 10.74
N LEU A 298 -15.79 -8.80 10.59
CA LEU A 298 -15.42 -7.84 11.64
C LEU A 298 -16.27 -8.04 12.90
N ALA A 299 -17.57 -8.33 12.77
CA ALA A 299 -18.45 -8.65 13.88
C ALA A 299 -18.06 -9.98 14.54
N LEU A 300 -17.70 -11.00 13.76
CA LEU A 300 -17.20 -12.28 14.27
C LEU A 300 -15.91 -12.09 15.07
N PHE A 301 -14.97 -11.30 14.56
CA PHE A 301 -13.74 -10.94 15.28
C PHE A 301 -14.04 -10.24 16.62
N ALA A 302 -14.91 -9.22 16.60
CA ALA A 302 -15.29 -8.49 17.81
C ALA A 302 -15.99 -9.41 18.83
N ALA A 303 -16.89 -10.29 18.37
CA ALA A 303 -17.58 -11.26 19.23
C ALA A 303 -16.60 -12.27 19.82
N ALA A 304 -15.63 -12.77 19.02
CA ALA A 304 -14.62 -13.68 19.49
C ALA A 304 -13.75 -13.07 20.60
N LEU A 305 -13.25 -11.84 20.38
CA LEU A 305 -12.50 -11.11 21.42
C LEU A 305 -13.33 -10.82 22.67
N PHE A 306 -14.62 -10.53 22.51
CA PHE A 306 -15.52 -10.30 23.63
C PHE A 306 -15.72 -11.57 24.46
N LEU A 307 -15.96 -12.72 23.82
CA LEU A 307 -16.11 -14.02 24.50
C LEU A 307 -14.81 -14.42 25.22
N GLU A 308 -13.66 -14.22 24.60
CA GLU A 308 -12.34 -14.42 25.21
C GLU A 308 -12.18 -13.52 26.46
N SER A 309 -12.56 -12.24 26.36
CA SER A 309 -12.44 -11.27 27.48
C SER A 309 -13.33 -11.64 28.66
N LEU A 310 -14.45 -12.32 28.43
CA LEU A 310 -15.35 -12.84 29.47
C LEU A 310 -14.91 -14.22 30.00
N THR A 311 -13.83 -14.78 29.48
CA THR A 311 -13.34 -16.12 29.83
C THR A 311 -14.36 -17.25 29.63
N LEU A 312 -15.35 -17.02 28.74
CA LEU A 312 -16.38 -18.02 28.42
C LEU A 312 -15.88 -19.04 27.40
N TYR A 313 -15.16 -18.57 26.40
CA TYR A 313 -14.57 -19.39 25.34
C TYR A 313 -13.22 -18.78 24.93
N THR A 314 -12.28 -19.63 24.59
CA THR A 314 -11.00 -19.17 24.00
C THR A 314 -11.15 -18.96 22.50
N LEU A 315 -10.31 -18.13 21.89
CA LEU A 315 -10.31 -17.92 20.43
C LEU A 315 -10.16 -19.23 19.66
N ASP A 316 -9.44 -20.18 20.22
CA ASP A 316 -9.23 -21.49 19.65
C ASP A 316 -10.48 -22.40 19.74
N ASP A 317 -11.26 -22.33 20.82
CA ASP A 317 -12.51 -23.09 20.96
C ASP A 317 -13.54 -22.71 19.89
N ILE A 318 -13.56 -21.43 19.50
CA ILE A 318 -14.46 -20.90 18.46
C ILE A 318 -13.85 -20.91 17.06
N LEU A 319 -12.61 -21.39 16.89
CA LEU A 319 -11.94 -21.49 15.58
C LEU A 319 -12.76 -22.27 14.51
N PRO A 320 -13.50 -23.36 14.85
CA PRO A 320 -14.37 -24.02 13.89
C PRO A 320 -15.42 -23.09 13.26
N LEU A 321 -15.93 -22.11 14.02
CA LEU A 321 -16.89 -21.12 13.50
C LEU A 321 -16.26 -20.21 12.44
N LEU A 322 -15.01 -19.80 12.64
CA LEU A 322 -14.24 -19.05 11.63
C LEU A 322 -14.05 -19.88 10.37
N HIS A 323 -13.61 -21.15 10.51
CA HIS A 323 -13.41 -22.05 9.37
C HIS A 323 -14.70 -22.28 8.58
N ILE A 324 -15.82 -22.53 9.24
CA ILE A 324 -17.14 -22.66 8.60
C ILE A 324 -17.50 -21.37 7.85
N SER A 325 -17.27 -20.20 8.49
CA SER A 325 -17.53 -18.90 7.87
C SER A 325 -16.71 -18.69 6.60
N ILE A 326 -15.43 -19.08 6.62
CA ILE A 326 -14.53 -19.01 5.45
C ILE A 326 -14.97 -20.01 4.38
N LEU A 327 -15.36 -21.25 4.76
CA LEU A 327 -15.85 -22.26 3.83
C LEU A 327 -17.18 -21.86 3.17
N CYS A 328 -18.02 -21.07 3.83
CA CYS A 328 -19.25 -20.52 3.24
C CYS A 328 -18.97 -19.32 2.32
N ALA A 329 -18.12 -18.38 2.75
CA ALA A 329 -17.83 -17.16 2.01
C ALA A 329 -16.84 -17.36 0.85
N GLY A 330 -15.85 -18.24 1.02
CA GLY A 330 -14.78 -18.50 0.06
C GLY A 330 -15.27 -18.92 -1.33
N PRO A 331 -16.16 -19.92 -1.47
CA PRO A 331 -16.72 -20.33 -2.76
C PRO A 331 -17.45 -19.20 -3.48
N LEU A 332 -18.18 -18.34 -2.76
CA LEU A 332 -18.86 -17.18 -3.34
C LEU A 332 -17.86 -16.15 -3.87
N VAL A 333 -16.80 -15.87 -3.12
CA VAL A 333 -15.71 -14.99 -3.56
C VAL A 333 -15.04 -15.58 -4.80
N CYS A 334 -14.66 -16.85 -4.77
CA CYS A 334 -14.06 -17.55 -5.92
C CYS A 334 -14.97 -17.53 -7.16
N TRP A 335 -16.26 -17.77 -6.97
CA TRP A 335 -17.24 -17.72 -8.05
C TRP A 335 -17.27 -16.35 -8.74
N TYR A 336 -17.24 -15.25 -7.98
CA TYR A 336 -17.17 -13.90 -8.54
C TYR A 336 -15.84 -13.63 -9.23
N GLN A 337 -14.74 -14.18 -8.72
CA GLN A 337 -13.43 -14.07 -9.36
C GLN A 337 -13.34 -14.87 -10.66
N LEU A 338 -14.01 -16.02 -10.77
CA LEU A 338 -14.07 -16.82 -11.99
C LEU A 338 -14.94 -16.20 -13.11
N ARG A 339 -15.81 -15.27 -12.78
CA ARG A 339 -16.72 -14.61 -13.73
C ARG A 339 -16.45 -13.11 -13.83
N PRO A 340 -15.35 -12.69 -14.46
CA PRO A 340 -15.06 -11.27 -14.64
C PRO A 340 -16.11 -10.59 -15.52
N LEU A 341 -16.46 -9.34 -15.19
CA LEU A 341 -17.36 -8.51 -15.97
C LEU A 341 -16.55 -7.66 -16.96
N GLY A 342 -16.44 -8.13 -18.21
CA GLY A 342 -15.79 -7.40 -19.30
C GLY A 342 -14.28 -7.60 -19.44
N LYS A 343 -13.62 -6.74 -20.24
CA LYS A 343 -12.17 -6.76 -20.44
C LYS A 343 -11.44 -6.33 -19.17
N GLU A 344 -10.59 -7.18 -18.65
CA GLU A 344 -9.82 -6.91 -17.46
C GLU A 344 -8.43 -6.39 -17.79
N LYS A 345 -7.95 -5.50 -16.93
CA LYS A 345 -6.56 -5.07 -16.94
C LYS A 345 -5.68 -6.16 -16.28
N ILE A 346 -4.45 -6.28 -16.74
CA ILE A 346 -3.51 -7.35 -16.33
C ILE A 346 -3.38 -7.49 -14.79
N TRP A 347 -3.40 -6.38 -14.07
CA TRP A 347 -3.30 -6.40 -12.61
C TRP A 347 -4.50 -7.03 -11.89
N ASN A 348 -5.71 -6.91 -12.45
CA ASN A 348 -6.89 -7.59 -11.91
C ASN A 348 -6.81 -9.10 -12.15
N VAL A 349 -6.25 -9.50 -13.30
CA VAL A 349 -5.98 -10.92 -13.61
C VAL A 349 -4.99 -11.50 -12.60
N LEU A 350 -3.91 -10.77 -12.30
CA LEU A 350 -2.89 -11.21 -11.34
C LEU A 350 -3.49 -11.40 -9.93
N ALA A 351 -4.24 -10.41 -9.43
CA ALA A 351 -4.91 -10.49 -8.12
C ALA A 351 -5.89 -11.67 -8.06
N ARG A 352 -6.67 -11.87 -9.12
CA ARG A 352 -7.66 -12.95 -9.23
C ARG A 352 -7.01 -14.34 -9.12
N TRP A 353 -5.93 -14.60 -9.86
CA TRP A 353 -5.23 -15.87 -9.76
C TRP A 353 -4.60 -16.08 -8.40
N GLY A 354 -4.06 -15.03 -7.78
CA GLY A 354 -3.58 -15.10 -6.41
C GLY A 354 -4.68 -15.52 -5.43
N ILE A 355 -5.88 -14.94 -5.54
CA ILE A 355 -7.04 -15.28 -4.72
C ILE A 355 -7.45 -16.75 -4.92
N LEU A 356 -7.55 -17.21 -6.17
CA LEU A 356 -7.99 -18.57 -6.50
C LEU A 356 -7.00 -19.63 -5.99
N ILE A 357 -5.70 -19.43 -6.24
CA ILE A 357 -4.63 -20.35 -5.79
C ILE A 357 -4.63 -20.45 -4.26
N SER A 358 -4.68 -19.31 -3.58
CA SER A 358 -4.63 -19.27 -2.11
C SER A 358 -5.89 -19.85 -1.47
N SER A 359 -7.07 -19.61 -2.08
CA SER A 359 -8.31 -20.21 -1.60
C SER A 359 -8.30 -21.73 -1.74
N GLY A 360 -7.74 -22.25 -2.84
CA GLY A 360 -7.57 -23.70 -3.04
C GLY A 360 -6.63 -24.31 -1.99
N ALA A 361 -5.50 -23.68 -1.72
CA ALA A 361 -4.55 -24.11 -0.70
C ALA A 361 -5.16 -24.05 0.71
N ALA A 362 -5.85 -22.96 1.05
CA ALA A 362 -6.55 -22.84 2.33
C ALA A 362 -7.60 -23.95 2.55
N ALA A 363 -8.37 -24.27 1.50
CA ALA A 363 -9.34 -25.36 1.56
C ALA A 363 -8.67 -26.72 1.80
N LEU A 364 -7.53 -27.00 1.14
CA LEU A 364 -6.76 -28.23 1.35
C LEU A 364 -6.22 -28.32 2.78
N VAL A 365 -5.65 -27.26 3.31
CA VAL A 365 -5.10 -27.21 4.67
C VAL A 365 -6.22 -27.38 5.71
N THR A 366 -7.37 -26.69 5.51
CA THR A 366 -8.53 -26.84 6.39
C THR A 366 -9.10 -28.26 6.35
N ALA A 367 -9.23 -28.84 5.16
CA ALA A 367 -9.70 -30.23 5.01
C ALA A 367 -8.76 -31.20 5.74
N GLN A 368 -7.46 -31.03 5.60
CA GLN A 368 -6.50 -31.85 6.32
C GLN A 368 -6.63 -31.71 7.83
N TYR A 369 -6.75 -30.48 8.36
CA TYR A 369 -6.91 -30.26 9.79
C TYR A 369 -8.05 -31.10 10.40
N TYR A 370 -9.16 -31.29 9.66
CA TYR A 370 -10.32 -32.07 10.14
C TYR A 370 -10.32 -33.54 9.76
N PHE A 371 -9.74 -33.92 8.62
CA PHE A 371 -9.93 -35.28 8.06
C PHE A 371 -8.71 -36.20 8.18
N THR A 372 -7.51 -35.67 8.45
CA THR A 372 -6.33 -36.51 8.58
C THR A 372 -6.03 -36.84 10.04
N SER A 373 -5.96 -38.14 10.34
CA SER A 373 -5.49 -38.66 11.63
C SER A 373 -3.99 -38.98 11.63
N ASP A 374 -3.29 -38.76 10.52
CA ASP A 374 -1.86 -39.08 10.43
C ASP A 374 -1.01 -37.94 11.05
N PRO A 375 -0.31 -38.22 12.16
CA PRO A 375 0.50 -37.23 12.86
C PRO A 375 1.95 -37.14 12.35
N SER A 376 2.26 -37.70 11.17
CA SER A 376 3.66 -37.66 10.71
C SER A 376 4.13 -36.21 10.59
N LEU A 377 5.26 -35.88 11.24
CA LEU A 377 5.89 -34.57 11.25
C LEU A 377 6.15 -34.03 9.84
N LEU A 378 6.48 -34.91 8.90
CA LEU A 378 6.72 -34.55 7.51
C LEU A 378 5.44 -34.01 6.85
N HIS A 379 4.31 -34.60 7.14
CA HIS A 379 3.02 -34.20 6.58
C HIS A 379 2.55 -32.87 7.16
N ILE A 380 2.68 -32.68 8.47
CA ILE A 380 2.37 -31.41 9.15
C ILE A 380 3.24 -30.28 8.58
N ARG A 381 4.55 -30.45 8.48
CA ARG A 381 5.49 -29.45 7.93
C ARG A 381 5.19 -29.14 6.46
N PHE A 382 4.88 -30.15 5.65
CA PHE A 382 4.51 -29.93 4.25
C PHE A 382 3.27 -29.05 4.13
N MET A 383 2.24 -29.29 4.94
CA MET A 383 0.99 -28.51 4.88
C MET A 383 1.15 -27.11 5.47
N GLN A 384 1.96 -26.96 6.51
CA GLN A 384 2.35 -25.65 7.03
C GLN A 384 3.07 -24.83 5.95
N ALA A 385 4.06 -25.43 5.29
CA ALA A 385 4.74 -24.80 4.17
C ALA A 385 3.76 -24.44 3.04
N LEU A 386 2.84 -25.30 2.65
CA LEU A 386 1.84 -25.05 1.62
C LEU A 386 0.94 -23.86 1.96
N ALA A 387 0.43 -23.80 3.20
CA ALA A 387 -0.39 -22.68 3.66
C ALA A 387 0.36 -21.35 3.61
N THR A 388 1.55 -21.32 4.17
CA THR A 388 2.44 -20.16 4.20
C THR A 388 2.75 -19.66 2.79
N TRP A 389 3.13 -20.57 1.88
CA TRP A 389 3.47 -20.22 0.49
C TRP A 389 2.27 -19.69 -0.29
N ALA A 390 1.12 -20.33 -0.15
CA ALA A 390 -0.09 -19.90 -0.82
C ALA A 390 -0.50 -18.49 -0.38
N LEU A 391 -0.40 -18.19 0.91
CA LEU A 391 -0.71 -16.87 1.45
C LEU A 391 0.33 -15.81 1.06
N LEU A 392 1.62 -16.14 1.00
CA LEU A 392 2.65 -15.23 0.48
C LEU A 392 2.43 -14.89 -1.00
N ILE A 393 2.10 -15.89 -1.83
CA ILE A 393 1.73 -15.68 -3.24
C ILE A 393 0.51 -14.75 -3.33
N PHE A 394 -0.46 -14.93 -2.45
CA PHE A 394 -1.65 -14.09 -2.38
C PHE A 394 -1.32 -12.64 -2.01
N VAL A 395 -0.57 -12.42 -0.93
CA VAL A 395 -0.12 -11.09 -0.50
C VAL A 395 0.66 -10.41 -1.62
N LEU A 396 1.60 -11.12 -2.23
CA LEU A 396 2.40 -10.60 -3.34
C LEU A 396 1.53 -10.20 -4.53
N SER A 397 0.59 -11.06 -4.95
CA SER A 397 -0.28 -10.81 -6.10
C SER A 397 -1.20 -9.60 -5.89
N ILE A 398 -1.77 -9.44 -4.68
CA ILE A 398 -2.61 -8.29 -4.34
C ILE A 398 -1.80 -7.01 -4.24
N THR A 399 -0.63 -7.07 -3.60
CA THR A 399 0.26 -5.90 -3.46
C THR A 399 0.74 -5.43 -4.83
N LEU A 400 1.16 -6.34 -5.70
CA LEU A 400 1.52 -6.04 -7.08
C LEU A 400 0.35 -5.40 -7.85
N SER A 401 -0.84 -6.00 -7.76
CA SER A 401 -2.04 -5.47 -8.39
C SER A 401 -2.33 -4.04 -7.93
N PHE A 402 -2.22 -3.76 -6.64
CA PHE A 402 -2.41 -2.43 -6.07
C PHE A 402 -1.35 -1.43 -6.56
N CYS A 403 -0.08 -1.80 -6.55
CA CYS A 403 1.00 -0.96 -7.04
C CYS A 403 0.79 -0.58 -8.51
N TYR A 404 0.41 -1.54 -9.36
CA TYR A 404 0.07 -1.27 -10.75
C TYR A 404 -1.12 -0.31 -10.89
N GLN A 405 -2.19 -0.50 -10.13
CA GLN A 405 -3.35 0.41 -10.12
C GLN A 405 -2.94 1.81 -9.71
N PHE A 406 -2.13 1.95 -8.67
CA PHE A 406 -1.66 3.23 -8.17
C PHE A 406 -0.80 3.97 -9.20
N LEU A 407 0.15 3.28 -9.82
CA LEU A 407 1.00 3.85 -10.88
C LEU A 407 0.18 4.28 -12.09
N ALA A 408 -0.78 3.46 -12.54
CA ALA A 408 -1.63 3.79 -13.67
C ALA A 408 -2.51 5.02 -13.40
N GLN A 409 -3.13 5.12 -12.23
CA GLN A 409 -3.96 6.26 -11.88
C GLN A 409 -3.14 7.55 -11.70
N SER A 410 -1.94 7.47 -11.13
CA SER A 410 -1.06 8.64 -11.01
C SER A 410 -0.60 9.13 -12.37
N ALA A 411 -0.32 8.24 -13.33
CA ALA A 411 0.01 8.57 -14.71
C ALA A 411 -1.16 9.26 -15.42
N GLU A 412 -2.38 8.70 -15.33
CA GLU A 412 -3.59 9.31 -15.91
C GLU A 412 -3.85 10.71 -15.33
N ALA A 413 -3.68 10.89 -14.02
CA ALA A 413 -3.83 12.19 -13.37
C ALA A 413 -2.80 13.22 -13.87
N GLN A 414 -1.54 12.81 -14.05
CA GLN A 414 -0.49 13.65 -14.60
C GLN A 414 -0.77 14.03 -16.06
N GLN A 415 -1.17 13.08 -16.90
CA GLN A 415 -1.54 13.33 -18.29
C GLN A 415 -2.73 14.29 -18.39
N LYS A 416 -3.77 14.10 -17.58
CA LYS A 416 -4.91 15.00 -17.53
C LYS A 416 -4.52 16.41 -17.12
N LYS A 417 -3.64 16.53 -16.10
CA LYS A 417 -3.10 17.85 -15.68
C LYS A 417 -2.29 18.52 -16.78
N ALA A 418 -1.44 17.76 -17.47
CA ALA A 418 -0.67 18.26 -18.60
C ALA A 418 -1.57 18.68 -19.77
N ALA A 419 -2.57 17.86 -20.13
CA ALA A 419 -3.55 18.18 -21.18
C ALA A 419 -4.35 19.45 -20.85
N LEU A 420 -4.81 19.61 -19.60
CA LEU A 420 -5.49 20.82 -19.15
C LEU A 420 -4.58 22.04 -19.22
N ARG A 421 -3.30 21.88 -18.89
CA ARG A 421 -2.33 22.98 -18.98
C ARG A 421 -2.12 23.43 -20.43
N LEU A 422 -1.96 22.49 -21.36
CA LEU A 422 -1.84 22.79 -22.79
C LEU A 422 -3.14 23.38 -23.37
N ALA A 423 -4.30 22.93 -22.90
CA ALA A 423 -5.57 23.44 -23.38
C ALA A 423 -5.88 24.88 -22.94
N TYR A 424 -5.39 25.31 -21.76
CA TYR A 424 -5.80 26.58 -21.16
C TYR A 424 -4.66 27.54 -20.86
N HIS A 425 -3.39 27.16 -21.11
CA HIS A 425 -2.25 28.05 -20.91
C HIS A 425 -1.41 28.18 -22.17
N ASP A 426 -0.84 29.37 -22.36
CA ASP A 426 0.13 29.66 -23.41
C ASP A 426 1.47 28.98 -23.09
N SER A 427 2.04 28.29 -24.06
CA SER A 427 3.26 27.49 -23.87
C SER A 427 4.52 28.32 -23.68
N LEU A 428 4.57 29.56 -24.22
CA LEU A 428 5.73 30.46 -24.14
C LEU A 428 5.78 31.18 -22.80
N THR A 429 4.64 31.71 -22.36
CA THR A 429 4.53 32.58 -21.19
C THR A 429 4.01 31.86 -19.94
N GLY A 430 3.30 30.74 -20.10
CA GLY A 430 2.60 30.06 -19.00
C GLY A 430 1.40 30.83 -18.43
N LEU A 431 1.02 31.98 -19.02
CA LEU A 431 -0.25 32.66 -18.73
C LEU A 431 -1.43 31.84 -19.26
N LEU A 432 -2.66 32.27 -18.98
CA LEU A 432 -3.82 31.67 -19.65
C LEU A 432 -3.73 32.00 -21.17
N ASN A 433 -4.12 31.02 -22.00
CA ASN A 433 -4.32 31.27 -23.41
C ASN A 433 -5.75 31.83 -23.65
N HIS A 434 -6.12 32.08 -24.90
CA HIS A 434 -7.46 32.57 -25.27
C HIS A 434 -8.57 31.69 -24.65
N ALA A 435 -8.50 30.38 -24.84
CA ALA A 435 -9.50 29.44 -24.27
C ALA A 435 -9.51 29.46 -22.72
N GLY A 436 -8.34 29.69 -22.10
CA GLY A 436 -8.22 29.79 -20.65
C GLY A 436 -8.90 31.04 -20.08
N ILE A 437 -8.78 32.17 -20.74
CA ILE A 437 -9.45 33.44 -20.36
C ILE A 437 -10.97 33.28 -20.46
N PHE A 438 -11.50 32.73 -21.57
CA PHE A 438 -12.93 32.49 -21.73
C PHE A 438 -13.49 31.54 -20.66
N LYS A 439 -12.79 30.42 -20.42
CA LYS A 439 -13.20 29.50 -19.36
C LYS A 439 -13.16 30.10 -17.95
N ALA A 440 -12.27 31.07 -17.73
CA ALA A 440 -12.23 31.79 -16.46
C ALA A 440 -13.39 32.78 -16.36
N ALA A 441 -13.75 33.43 -17.46
CA ALA A 441 -14.89 34.34 -17.56
C ALA A 441 -16.24 33.63 -17.32
N ASP A 442 -16.41 32.39 -17.79
CA ASP A 442 -17.63 31.55 -17.51
C ASP A 442 -17.92 31.38 -16.02
N LYS A 443 -16.93 31.59 -15.16
CA LYS A 443 -17.08 31.47 -13.70
C LYS A 443 -17.42 32.80 -13.02
N LEU A 444 -17.40 33.91 -13.75
CA LEU A 444 -17.78 35.18 -13.20
C LEU A 444 -19.29 35.22 -12.94
N ASP A 445 -19.67 35.83 -11.84
CA ASP A 445 -21.07 36.11 -11.55
C ASP A 445 -21.49 37.36 -12.34
N PRO A 446 -22.39 37.27 -13.35
CA PRO A 446 -22.81 38.41 -14.15
C PRO A 446 -23.54 39.48 -13.34
N LYS A 447 -23.92 39.21 -12.10
CA LYS A 447 -24.51 40.18 -11.18
C LYS A 447 -23.50 40.97 -10.38
N LYS A 448 -22.18 40.76 -10.62
CA LYS A 448 -21.11 41.45 -9.94
C LYS A 448 -20.25 42.21 -10.95
N PRO A 449 -19.71 43.39 -10.57
CA PRO A 449 -18.84 44.13 -11.44
C PRO A 449 -17.52 43.38 -11.69
N TYR A 450 -17.00 43.44 -12.90
CA TYR A 450 -15.64 43.03 -13.25
C TYR A 450 -15.04 44.00 -14.27
N SER A 451 -13.73 44.02 -14.43
CA SER A 451 -13.07 44.81 -15.47
C SER A 451 -12.07 44.00 -16.27
N LEU A 452 -11.89 44.44 -17.52
CA LEU A 452 -10.95 43.87 -18.47
C LEU A 452 -9.94 44.94 -18.88
N LEU A 453 -8.67 44.54 -18.96
CA LEU A 453 -7.60 45.31 -19.56
C LEU A 453 -7.03 44.49 -20.72
N PHE A 454 -7.16 45.04 -21.95
CA PHE A 454 -6.57 44.45 -23.15
C PHE A 454 -5.29 45.20 -23.49
N MET A 455 -4.24 44.53 -23.93
CA MET A 455 -2.93 45.14 -24.20
C MET A 455 -2.28 44.49 -25.41
N ASP A 456 -1.55 45.34 -26.16
CA ASP A 456 -0.72 44.92 -27.28
C ASP A 456 0.70 45.48 -27.12
N LEU A 457 1.73 44.61 -27.24
CA LEU A 457 3.13 45.03 -27.11
C LEU A 457 3.57 45.86 -28.31
N ASN A 458 4.08 47.09 -28.06
CA ASN A 458 4.66 47.91 -29.08
C ASN A 458 6.11 47.51 -29.39
N GLY A 459 6.51 47.55 -30.65
CA GLY A 459 7.90 47.30 -31.07
C GLY A 459 8.32 45.81 -31.13
N LEU A 460 7.43 44.84 -30.87
CA LEU A 460 7.79 43.40 -30.93
C LEU A 460 8.31 43.01 -32.32
N LYS A 461 7.70 43.52 -33.39
CA LYS A 461 8.14 43.26 -34.76
C LYS A 461 9.56 43.81 -35.01
N GLU A 462 9.86 45.01 -34.54
CA GLU A 462 11.20 45.61 -34.64
C GLU A 462 12.24 44.72 -33.92
N VAL A 463 11.94 44.24 -32.72
CA VAL A 463 12.83 43.30 -31.99
C VAL A 463 13.04 42.02 -32.77
N ASN A 464 11.97 41.43 -33.35
CA ASN A 464 12.08 40.24 -34.16
C ASN A 464 12.92 40.45 -35.42
N ASP A 465 12.70 41.55 -36.13
CA ASP A 465 13.38 41.85 -37.40
C ASP A 465 14.86 42.20 -37.18
N LEU A 466 15.20 42.91 -36.10
CA LEU A 466 16.59 43.36 -35.81
C LEU A 466 17.41 42.33 -35.02
N GLN A 467 16.78 41.59 -34.09
CA GLN A 467 17.48 40.73 -33.12
C GLN A 467 17.06 39.28 -33.18
N GLY A 468 16.11 38.94 -34.08
CA GLY A 468 15.60 37.59 -34.28
C GLY A 468 14.49 37.17 -33.30
N HIS A 469 13.74 36.10 -33.66
CA HIS A 469 12.55 35.64 -32.92
C HIS A 469 12.84 35.25 -31.47
N LEU A 470 14.04 34.80 -31.14
CA LEU A 470 14.40 34.46 -29.75
C LEU A 470 14.39 35.69 -28.84
N SER A 471 14.75 36.86 -29.39
CA SER A 471 14.70 38.14 -28.67
C SER A 471 13.27 38.63 -28.48
N GLY A 472 12.39 38.44 -29.49
CA GLY A 472 10.97 38.70 -29.35
C GLY A 472 10.30 37.80 -28.32
N ASP A 473 10.66 36.51 -28.30
CA ASP A 473 10.20 35.55 -27.27
C ASP A 473 10.63 36.01 -25.87
N ALA A 474 11.85 36.52 -25.71
CA ALA A 474 12.34 37.07 -24.45
C ALA A 474 11.52 38.30 -24.01
N PHE A 475 11.18 39.20 -24.93
CA PHE A 475 10.34 40.35 -24.65
C PHE A 475 8.91 39.94 -24.24
N ILE A 476 8.30 38.99 -24.93
CA ILE A 476 7.00 38.41 -24.58
C ILE A 476 7.02 37.77 -23.17
N LYS A 477 8.06 37.01 -22.84
CA LYS A 477 8.24 36.44 -21.49
C LYS A 477 8.38 37.51 -20.42
N ARG A 478 9.14 38.56 -20.70
CA ARG A 478 9.31 39.68 -19.77
C ARG A 478 7.98 40.40 -19.51
N MET A 479 7.18 40.63 -20.57
CA MET A 479 5.82 41.15 -20.41
C MET A 479 4.98 40.27 -19.50
N ALA A 480 4.98 38.93 -19.69
CA ALA A 480 4.25 38.03 -18.84
C ALA A 480 4.66 38.10 -17.35
N ASP A 481 5.96 38.28 -17.07
CA ASP A 481 6.48 38.48 -15.72
C ASP A 481 6.03 39.81 -15.10
N ILE A 482 6.01 40.89 -15.92
CA ILE A 482 5.47 42.19 -15.52
C ILE A 482 4.00 42.06 -15.16
N LEU A 483 3.18 41.37 -15.97
CA LEU A 483 1.76 41.16 -15.69
C LEU A 483 1.56 40.41 -14.37
N ARG A 484 2.22 39.26 -14.16
CA ARG A 484 2.14 38.52 -12.92
C ARG A 484 2.48 39.36 -11.68
N SER A 485 3.55 40.14 -11.77
CA SER A 485 4.03 40.95 -10.65
C SER A 485 3.26 42.26 -10.42
N SER A 486 2.42 42.67 -11.38
CA SER A 486 1.64 43.91 -11.32
C SER A 486 0.17 43.68 -10.98
N ALA A 487 -0.43 42.64 -11.51
CA ALA A 487 -1.85 42.34 -11.35
C ALA A 487 -2.25 41.86 -9.95
N GLY A 488 -1.31 41.27 -9.21
CA GLY A 488 -1.57 40.77 -7.83
C GLY A 488 -2.40 39.47 -7.78
N ASP A 489 -2.65 39.02 -6.56
CA ASP A 489 -3.39 37.80 -6.32
C ASP A 489 -4.86 37.90 -6.79
N ARG A 490 -5.40 36.80 -7.29
CA ARG A 490 -6.76 36.63 -7.81
C ARG A 490 -7.08 37.29 -9.15
N THR A 491 -6.21 38.16 -9.73
CA THR A 491 -6.36 38.61 -11.10
C THR A 491 -5.89 37.55 -12.08
N LEU A 492 -6.53 37.44 -13.24
CA LEU A 492 -6.21 36.43 -14.23
C LEU A 492 -5.56 37.08 -15.45
N CYS A 493 -4.32 36.69 -15.72
CA CYS A 493 -3.56 37.19 -16.85
C CYS A 493 -3.53 36.15 -17.97
N GLY A 494 -3.78 36.59 -19.21
CA GLY A 494 -3.76 35.73 -20.40
C GLY A 494 -2.97 36.37 -21.54
N ARG A 495 -2.47 35.50 -22.43
CA ARG A 495 -1.95 35.88 -23.75
C ARG A 495 -2.92 35.33 -24.80
N VAL A 496 -3.61 36.20 -25.51
CA VAL A 496 -4.71 35.84 -26.43
C VAL A 496 -4.27 35.86 -27.90
N GLY A 497 -3.17 36.54 -28.21
CA GLY A 497 -2.57 36.63 -29.54
C GLY A 497 -1.03 36.60 -29.49
N GLY A 498 -0.37 36.94 -30.59
CA GLY A 498 1.10 36.97 -30.67
C GLY A 498 1.74 37.96 -29.69
N ASP A 499 1.27 39.18 -29.71
CA ASP A 499 1.67 40.34 -28.91
C ASP A 499 0.56 40.85 -27.98
N GLU A 500 -0.60 40.14 -27.96
CA GLU A 500 -1.81 40.57 -27.28
C GLU A 500 -1.99 39.86 -25.93
N PHE A 501 -2.26 40.67 -24.90
CA PHE A 501 -2.47 40.19 -23.53
C PHE A 501 -3.76 40.74 -22.94
N VAL A 502 -4.33 40.00 -22.00
CA VAL A 502 -5.55 40.36 -21.27
C VAL A 502 -5.35 40.17 -19.79
N ILE A 503 -5.84 41.13 -18.99
CA ILE A 503 -6.04 40.95 -17.56
C ILE A 503 -7.54 41.01 -17.24
N LEU A 504 -8.04 39.97 -16.57
CA LEU A 504 -9.40 39.93 -16.05
C LEU A 504 -9.35 40.19 -14.55
N PHE A 505 -9.99 41.26 -14.11
CA PHE A 505 -10.10 41.67 -12.71
C PHE A 505 -11.45 41.18 -12.17
N PRO A 506 -11.46 40.24 -11.19
CA PRO A 506 -12.69 39.79 -10.58
C PRO A 506 -13.35 40.88 -9.74
N PRO A 507 -14.59 40.69 -9.26
CA PRO A 507 -15.38 41.70 -8.56
C PRO A 507 -14.64 42.46 -7.45
N GLU A 508 -13.84 41.75 -6.67
CA GLU A 508 -13.09 42.30 -5.53
C GLU A 508 -11.90 43.19 -5.96
N LYS A 509 -11.56 43.18 -7.24
CA LYS A 509 -10.42 43.88 -7.85
C LYS A 509 -10.81 44.77 -9.01
N ALA A 510 -12.09 44.91 -9.33
CA ALA A 510 -12.55 45.68 -10.50
C ALA A 510 -12.05 47.13 -10.51
N GLU A 511 -11.91 47.75 -9.34
CA GLU A 511 -11.43 49.16 -9.20
C GLU A 511 -9.90 49.30 -9.31
N THR A 512 -9.15 48.20 -9.30
CA THR A 512 -7.69 48.22 -9.33
C THR A 512 -7.10 48.32 -10.74
N LEU A 513 -7.94 48.41 -11.79
CA LEU A 513 -7.51 48.46 -13.19
C LEU A 513 -6.51 49.59 -13.46
N GLN A 514 -6.85 50.84 -13.11
CA GLN A 514 -6.01 52.01 -13.40
C GLN A 514 -4.65 51.93 -12.68
N PRO A 515 -4.57 51.65 -11.36
CA PRO A 515 -3.29 51.48 -10.68
C PRO A 515 -2.41 50.35 -11.28
N VAL A 516 -3.03 49.24 -11.72
CA VAL A 516 -2.28 48.14 -12.34
C VAL A 516 -1.76 48.52 -13.70
N MET A 517 -2.54 49.22 -14.52
CA MET A 517 -2.12 49.72 -15.83
C MET A 517 -0.90 50.65 -15.72
N GLU A 518 -0.95 51.62 -14.80
CA GLU A 518 0.19 52.55 -14.54
C GLU A 518 1.44 51.78 -14.06
N LYS A 519 1.26 50.78 -13.20
CA LYS A 519 2.37 49.95 -12.74
C LYS A 519 3.00 49.13 -13.86
N ILE A 520 2.20 48.63 -14.81
CA ILE A 520 2.69 47.90 -16.00
C ILE A 520 3.48 48.88 -16.91
N GLN A 521 2.95 50.09 -17.19
CA GLN A 521 3.62 51.11 -17.99
C GLN A 521 4.99 51.47 -17.39
N ASN A 522 5.04 51.75 -16.09
CA ASN A 522 6.29 52.13 -15.40
C ASN A 522 7.33 51.00 -15.45
N LYS A 523 6.90 49.73 -15.30
CA LYS A 523 7.79 48.57 -15.40
C LYS A 523 8.29 48.35 -16.83
N LEU A 524 7.43 48.50 -17.84
CA LEU A 524 7.85 48.45 -19.25
C LEU A 524 8.88 49.51 -19.55
N ALA A 525 8.64 50.78 -19.19
CA ALA A 525 9.58 51.87 -19.38
C ALA A 525 10.95 51.61 -18.70
N SER A 526 10.97 50.93 -17.56
CA SER A 526 12.21 50.54 -16.86
C SER A 526 13.03 49.46 -17.60
N LEU A 527 12.51 48.86 -18.67
CA LEU A 527 13.23 47.91 -19.52
C LEU A 527 14.06 48.59 -20.61
N GLN A 528 13.96 49.92 -20.77
CA GLN A 528 14.70 50.67 -21.76
C GLN A 528 16.21 50.46 -21.63
N GLY A 529 16.87 50.16 -22.74
CA GLY A 529 18.31 49.87 -22.76
C GLY A 529 18.71 48.45 -22.32
N GLN A 530 17.77 47.62 -21.91
CA GLN A 530 18.07 46.22 -21.59
C GLN A 530 18.21 45.36 -22.86
N PRO A 531 19.00 44.25 -22.82
CA PRO A 531 19.11 43.33 -23.94
C PRO A 531 17.75 42.76 -24.35
N HIS A 532 17.55 42.56 -25.66
CA HIS A 532 16.33 41.95 -26.22
C HIS A 532 15.05 42.80 -26.05
N MET A 533 15.19 44.10 -25.82
CA MET A 533 14.06 45.02 -25.69
C MET A 533 14.05 46.01 -26.87
N PRO A 534 12.87 46.55 -27.24
CA PRO A 534 12.80 47.65 -28.22
C PRO A 534 13.42 48.91 -27.63
N LYS A 535 13.67 49.93 -28.50
CA LYS A 535 14.22 51.21 -28.08
C LYS A 535 13.33 51.92 -27.07
N ASP A 536 12.00 51.78 -27.23
CA ASP A 536 10.98 52.32 -26.33
C ASP A 536 9.99 51.20 -25.93
N PRO A 537 10.30 50.41 -24.85
CA PRO A 537 9.46 49.35 -24.41
C PRO A 537 8.13 49.88 -23.87
N SER A 538 7.04 49.63 -24.57
CA SER A 538 5.70 50.11 -24.22
C SER A 538 4.62 49.15 -24.68
N ALA A 539 3.38 49.39 -24.25
CA ALA A 539 2.22 48.67 -24.72
C ALA A 539 1.05 49.64 -24.94
N SER A 540 0.20 49.33 -25.89
CA SER A 540 -1.07 50.00 -26.10
C SER A 540 -2.16 49.33 -25.28
N PHE A 541 -3.01 50.14 -24.60
CA PHE A 541 -3.99 49.67 -23.64
C PHE A 541 -5.41 50.06 -24.05
N GLY A 542 -6.35 49.15 -23.84
CA GLY A 542 -7.79 49.38 -23.85
C GLY A 542 -8.46 48.64 -22.71
N TRP A 543 -9.56 49.14 -22.23
CA TRP A 543 -10.26 48.54 -21.09
C TRP A 543 -11.77 48.65 -21.23
N SER A 544 -12.47 47.73 -20.56
CA SER A 544 -13.92 47.78 -20.36
C SER A 544 -14.26 47.43 -18.92
N ILE A 545 -15.40 47.94 -18.44
CA ILE A 545 -15.91 47.71 -17.10
C ILE A 545 -17.34 47.21 -17.21
N HIS A 546 -17.57 45.97 -16.72
CA HIS A 546 -18.88 45.42 -16.58
C HIS A 546 -19.54 45.93 -15.30
N THR A 547 -20.76 46.43 -15.42
CA THR A 547 -21.60 46.76 -14.28
C THR A 547 -22.86 45.89 -14.28
N PRO A 548 -23.38 45.51 -13.11
CA PRO A 548 -24.54 44.58 -13.01
C PRO A 548 -25.81 45.03 -13.74
N SER A 549 -25.91 46.31 -14.05
CA SER A 549 -27.01 46.92 -14.81
C SER A 549 -26.94 46.68 -16.33
N GLN A 550 -25.78 46.26 -16.83
CA GLN A 550 -25.55 46.02 -18.25
C GLN A 550 -25.85 44.57 -18.61
N ASN A 551 -26.67 44.34 -19.60
CA ASN A 551 -26.94 43.00 -20.12
C ASN A 551 -26.00 42.69 -21.31
N THR A 552 -24.69 42.83 -21.07
CA THR A 552 -23.63 42.64 -22.07
C THR A 552 -22.85 41.35 -21.76
N SER A 553 -22.50 40.62 -22.83
CA SER A 553 -21.70 39.40 -22.72
C SER A 553 -20.22 39.70 -22.44
N PHE A 554 -19.46 38.69 -22.01
CA PHE A 554 -18.01 38.79 -21.85
C PHE A 554 -17.33 39.13 -23.20
N GLU A 555 -17.80 38.54 -24.29
CA GLU A 555 -17.30 38.77 -25.64
C GLU A 555 -17.47 40.25 -26.08
N GLU A 556 -18.60 40.85 -25.73
CA GLU A 556 -18.86 42.27 -26.04
C GLU A 556 -17.93 43.16 -25.24
N HIS A 557 -17.68 42.89 -23.97
CA HIS A 557 -16.71 43.60 -23.14
C HIS A 557 -15.26 43.42 -23.63
N LEU A 558 -14.89 42.20 -24.04
CA LEU A 558 -13.58 41.92 -24.60
C LEU A 558 -13.35 42.71 -25.89
N LYS A 559 -14.37 42.75 -26.77
CA LYS A 559 -14.35 43.51 -28.01
C LYS A 559 -14.26 45.03 -27.74
N GLU A 560 -15.00 45.56 -26.79
CA GLU A 560 -14.90 46.98 -26.40
C GLU A 560 -13.50 47.35 -25.93
N ALA A 561 -12.86 46.49 -25.13
CA ALA A 561 -11.50 46.69 -24.66
C ALA A 561 -10.49 46.62 -25.84
N ASP A 562 -10.64 45.68 -26.77
CA ASP A 562 -9.82 45.54 -27.98
C ASP A 562 -9.96 46.76 -28.89
N ASP A 563 -11.18 47.25 -29.16
CA ASP A 563 -11.42 48.44 -29.97
C ASP A 563 -10.72 49.67 -29.38
N ARG A 564 -10.76 49.85 -28.07
CA ARG A 564 -10.05 50.95 -27.37
C ARG A 564 -8.53 50.79 -27.44
N MET A 565 -8.02 49.58 -27.28
CA MET A 565 -6.58 49.26 -27.40
C MET A 565 -6.10 49.56 -28.82
N TYR A 566 -6.89 49.20 -29.85
CA TYR A 566 -6.57 49.47 -31.23
C TYR A 566 -6.46 51.00 -31.52
N GLN A 567 -7.37 51.81 -30.97
CA GLN A 567 -7.29 53.29 -31.08
C GLN A 567 -6.01 53.80 -30.42
N ALA A 568 -5.63 53.30 -29.26
CA ALA A 568 -4.37 53.66 -28.59
C ALA A 568 -3.15 53.23 -29.42
N LYS A 569 -3.21 52.05 -30.07
CA LYS A 569 -2.14 51.57 -30.96
C LYS A 569 -1.97 52.43 -32.21
N GLU A 570 -3.08 52.90 -32.79
CA GLU A 570 -3.02 53.84 -33.92
C GLU A 570 -2.44 55.21 -33.51
N ALA A 571 -2.80 55.71 -32.35
CA ALA A 571 -2.21 56.96 -31.82
C ALA A 571 -0.71 56.79 -31.58
N TYR A 572 -0.28 55.65 -31.02
CA TYR A 572 1.14 55.34 -30.84
C TYR A 572 1.89 55.29 -32.18
N ARG A 573 1.36 54.66 -33.22
CA ARG A 573 1.94 54.59 -34.56
C ARG A 573 2.10 55.96 -35.22
N LYS A 574 1.17 56.89 -35.01
CA LYS A 574 1.24 58.27 -35.52
C LYS A 574 2.32 59.05 -34.81
N SER A 575 2.55 58.85 -33.54
CA SER A 575 3.60 59.59 -32.78
C SER A 575 4.99 58.95 -32.93
N HIS A 576 5.08 57.69 -33.39
CA HIS A 576 6.32 56.94 -33.61
C HIS A 576 6.34 56.43 -35.08
N PRO A 577 6.46 57.32 -36.09
CA PRO A 577 6.49 56.85 -37.46
C PRO A 577 7.75 56.02 -37.68
N LEU A 578 7.57 54.79 -38.12
CA LEU A 578 8.66 53.92 -38.56
C LEU A 578 9.35 54.59 -39.70
N GLU A 579 10.67 54.68 -39.65
CA GLU A 579 11.48 55.24 -40.79
C GLU A 579 11.03 54.53 -42.07
N ALA A 580 10.72 55.36 -43.07
CA ALA A 580 9.99 55.04 -44.28
C ALA A 580 10.49 53.78 -44.98
N GLY A 581 9.60 52.78 -45.17
CA GLY A 581 9.92 51.70 -46.07
C GLY A 581 9.01 50.46 -46.16
N ARG A 582 7.94 50.27 -45.35
CA ARG A 582 7.05 49.10 -45.56
C ARG A 582 5.57 49.40 -45.27
N VAL A 583 4.81 49.46 -46.35
CA VAL A 583 3.34 49.50 -46.34
C VAL A 583 2.83 48.11 -45.93
N PHE A 584 2.03 48.04 -44.88
CA PHE A 584 1.35 46.81 -44.47
C PHE A 584 -0.12 46.82 -44.90
N THR A 585 -0.47 46.00 -45.85
CA THR A 585 -1.86 45.66 -46.15
C THR A 585 -2.30 44.52 -45.21
N ARG A 586 -3.42 44.72 -44.50
CA ARG A 586 -4.11 43.71 -43.72
C ARG A 586 -4.79 42.76 -44.72
N GLU A 587 -4.34 41.52 -44.83
CA GLU A 587 -5.18 40.44 -45.40
C GLU A 587 -6.23 40.02 -44.38
N LYS A 588 -7.49 39.98 -44.87
CA LYS A 588 -8.69 39.68 -44.11
C LYS A 588 -8.76 38.22 -43.69
#